data_dd312b73bdc0fcc63a9500c50fe211bd
#
_entry.id   dd312b73bdc0fcc63a9500c50fe211bd
#
_cell.length_a   1.000
_cell.length_b   1.000
_cell.length_c   1.000
_cell.angle_alpha   90.00
_cell.angle_beta   90.00
_cell.angle_gamma   90.00
#
_symmetry.space_group_name_H-M   'P 1'
#
loop_
_entity.id
_entity.type
_entity.pdbx_description
1 polymer ?
#
loop_
_entity_poly.entity_id
_entity_poly.type
_entity_poly.pdbx_seq_one_letter_code
_entity_poly.pdbx_strand_id
1 'polypeptide(L)'
;MTPSWVPVRFVRQRFAQSLWRQIIALSGYFDRDWYLLAYPDVLRTGRDPLDHFLRHGHEGRSPGPRFDAAAYLARYEVIGNPLVHYLMHGRRKGFEVRPPSPSDADRVVASGFFDAEFYLDTNPDVRRANYPALLHYMLHGALEGRSPGPDFDAQWYLMRNPDIVGMHPLLHYIDHGRFEGRKPRRPDGALKAAREAIASVEDLDVALFGADYFAHADYLEVVDGAAHNRLERALTALVDQIEHVPERIVFMPWLVRGGAERVAAHAVRAMAERLGPKKVLVILADYDLESARDMIAPDIPVLSFSRVDPDLSHDERVRLVELLVRGFRPEAILNVNSRACWDAVLKKGRVLARYTRLYGALFCADFTPDGRRAGYSDLYLRDCLAHLSGVYFDNADHRDELIRSLGIPQTLASRLVVARQPSPAARVLPRHEMTGRQRVIWASRLSRQKNIPLLLRIARAVPEFDFEIFGKGDVEYEAMVTEAAREIVNLRYHGAFDDFSALPLTEADVFLYTSHWDGLPNILLEAGACGLPVVAPNVGGISELIDDDTGYLIDDPDAQEGFVSALRAIGRDPEEARQRAGRLQKRVADVHSWAGYVRMLEAEPKLGGLLHVGGA
;
A
#
# COMPACT_ATOMS: atom_id res chain seq x y z
N MET A 1 -23.23 54.75 12.55
CA MET A 1 -23.61 53.60 11.76
C MET A 1 -22.87 52.40 12.33
N THR A 2 -23.55 51.59 13.12
CA THR A 2 -23.01 50.39 13.79
C THR A 2 -23.18 49.19 12.87
N PRO A 3 -22.16 48.35 12.65
CA PRO A 3 -22.32 47.15 11.83
C PRO A 3 -23.07 46.08 12.66
N SER A 4 -24.14 45.54 12.08
CA SER A 4 -24.95 44.48 12.63
C SER A 4 -24.14 43.17 12.72
N TRP A 5 -23.87 42.72 13.93
CA TRP A 5 -23.33 41.42 14.23
C TRP A 5 -24.38 40.34 13.94
N VAL A 6 -24.14 39.54 12.86
CA VAL A 6 -24.86 38.30 12.66
C VAL A 6 -24.18 37.22 13.53
N PRO A 7 -24.91 36.54 14.45
CA PRO A 7 -24.30 35.57 15.36
C PRO A 7 -23.73 34.39 14.58
N VAL A 8 -22.46 34.09 14.79
CA VAL A 8 -21.71 32.96 14.20
C VAL A 8 -22.43 31.60 14.38
N ARG A 9 -23.32 31.47 15.39
CA ARG A 9 -24.20 30.33 15.60
C ARG A 9 -25.18 30.08 14.43
N PHE A 10 -25.73 31.13 13.80
CA PHE A 10 -26.67 31.01 12.68
C PHE A 10 -26.02 30.56 11.38
N VAL A 11 -24.79 30.97 11.14
CA VAL A 11 -24.04 30.57 9.92
C VAL A 11 -23.63 29.09 10.01
N ARG A 12 -23.16 28.62 11.17
CA ARG A 12 -22.83 27.20 11.39
C ARG A 12 -24.05 26.30 11.26
N GLN A 13 -25.21 26.71 11.73
CA GLN A 13 -26.44 25.92 11.67
C GLN A 13 -26.99 25.80 10.22
N ARG A 14 -26.90 26.84 9.42
CA ARG A 14 -27.27 26.81 7.98
C ARG A 14 -26.33 25.96 7.15
N PHE A 15 -25.03 26.03 7.44
CA PHE A 15 -24.03 25.19 6.74
C PHE A 15 -24.20 23.70 7.05
N ALA A 16 -24.45 23.35 8.30
CA ALA A 16 -24.73 21.99 8.72
C ALA A 16 -26.03 21.44 8.07
N GLN A 17 -27.09 22.25 8.01
CA GLN A 17 -28.34 21.83 7.35
C GLN A 17 -28.17 21.63 5.84
N SER A 18 -27.40 22.45 5.15
CA SER A 18 -27.12 22.30 3.71
C SER A 18 -26.32 21.02 3.42
N LEU A 19 -25.34 20.71 4.26
CA LEU A 19 -24.55 19.49 4.15
C LEU A 19 -25.40 18.23 4.39
N TRP A 20 -26.22 18.22 5.47
CA TRP A 20 -27.10 17.08 5.75
C TRP A 20 -28.18 16.90 4.68
N ARG A 21 -28.65 17.97 4.07
CA ARG A 21 -29.56 17.90 2.95
C ARG A 21 -28.96 17.09 1.79
N GLN A 22 -27.71 17.37 1.43
CA GLN A 22 -27.03 16.62 0.37
C GLN A 22 -26.77 15.15 0.75
N ILE A 23 -26.28 14.90 1.97
CA ILE A 23 -26.01 13.54 2.45
C ILE A 23 -27.26 12.70 2.45
N ILE A 24 -28.39 13.21 2.96
CA ILE A 24 -29.66 12.47 3.00
C ILE A 24 -30.22 12.26 1.59
N ALA A 25 -30.14 13.25 0.71
CA ALA A 25 -30.58 13.09 -0.68
C ALA A 25 -29.82 11.97 -1.42
N LEU A 26 -28.53 11.80 -1.12
CA LEU A 26 -27.67 10.77 -1.72
C LEU A 26 -27.71 9.43 -0.98
N SER A 27 -28.30 9.38 0.22
CA SER A 27 -28.28 8.17 1.07
C SER A 27 -29.14 7.02 0.58
N GLY A 28 -30.10 7.28 -0.32
CA GLY A 28 -31.09 6.31 -0.79
C GLY A 28 -32.21 5.99 0.22
N TYR A 29 -32.22 6.60 1.40
CA TYR A 29 -33.27 6.42 2.41
C TYR A 29 -34.40 7.43 2.29
N PHE A 30 -34.17 8.59 1.67
CA PHE A 30 -35.20 9.60 1.49
C PHE A 30 -35.90 9.43 0.13
N ASP A 31 -37.20 9.09 0.19
CA ASP A 31 -38.08 9.00 -0.97
C ASP A 31 -39.09 10.14 -0.91
N ARG A 32 -38.95 11.08 -1.84
CA ARG A 32 -39.77 12.29 -1.90
C ARG A 32 -41.26 12.01 -2.11
N ASP A 33 -41.56 11.14 -3.06
CA ASP A 33 -42.93 10.86 -3.46
C ASP A 33 -43.62 10.04 -2.38
N TRP A 34 -42.94 9.06 -1.83
CA TRP A 34 -43.41 8.31 -0.67
C TRP A 34 -43.65 9.23 0.54
N TYR A 35 -42.74 10.16 0.83
CA TYR A 35 -42.85 11.10 1.95
C TYR A 35 -44.08 11.99 1.84
N LEU A 36 -44.40 12.49 0.64
CA LEU A 36 -45.56 13.31 0.39
C LEU A 36 -46.88 12.50 0.48
N LEU A 37 -46.87 11.22 0.07
CA LEU A 37 -48.00 10.31 0.25
C LEU A 37 -48.21 9.93 1.70
N ALA A 38 -47.15 9.66 2.45
CA ALA A 38 -47.22 9.28 3.86
C ALA A 38 -47.61 10.47 4.78
N TYR A 39 -47.28 11.70 4.35
CA TYR A 39 -47.51 12.92 5.14
C TYR A 39 -48.22 14.00 4.31
N PRO A 40 -49.55 13.86 4.09
CA PRO A 40 -50.31 14.81 3.25
C PRO A 40 -50.35 16.25 3.80
N ASP A 41 -50.06 16.44 5.08
CA ASP A 41 -49.90 17.76 5.70
C ASP A 41 -48.73 18.53 5.08
N VAL A 42 -47.65 17.85 4.71
CA VAL A 42 -46.48 18.46 4.07
C VAL A 42 -46.80 18.93 2.65
N LEU A 43 -47.56 18.13 1.89
CA LEU A 43 -48.03 18.47 0.55
C LEU A 43 -48.84 19.76 0.55
N ARG A 44 -49.74 19.92 1.54
CA ARG A 44 -50.63 21.11 1.67
C ARG A 44 -49.86 22.38 2.04
N THR A 45 -48.69 22.28 2.66
CA THR A 45 -47.92 23.45 3.06
C THR A 45 -47.01 23.98 1.96
N GLY A 46 -46.84 23.25 0.86
CA GLY A 46 -45.90 23.61 -0.23
C GLY A 46 -44.43 23.65 0.16
N ARG A 47 -44.08 23.12 1.34
CA ARG A 47 -42.70 23.06 1.82
C ARG A 47 -41.92 21.98 1.11
N ASP A 48 -40.61 22.18 0.95
CA ASP A 48 -39.73 21.13 0.46
C ASP A 48 -39.75 19.91 1.41
N PRO A 49 -40.06 18.71 0.93
CA PRO A 49 -40.23 17.51 1.77
C PRO A 49 -38.97 17.12 2.53
N LEU A 50 -37.79 17.31 1.92
CA LEU A 50 -36.52 16.98 2.57
C LEU A 50 -36.18 17.98 3.68
N ASP A 51 -36.44 19.27 3.46
CA ASP A 51 -36.29 20.29 4.49
C ASP A 51 -37.30 20.10 5.65
N HIS A 52 -38.48 19.64 5.32
CA HIS A 52 -39.47 19.25 6.34
C HIS A 52 -38.99 18.06 7.15
N PHE A 53 -38.50 17.00 6.51
CA PHE A 53 -37.97 15.81 7.19
C PHE A 53 -36.74 16.16 8.07
N LEU A 54 -35.83 16.99 7.60
CA LEU A 54 -34.69 17.41 8.42
C LEU A 54 -35.09 18.11 9.73
N ARG A 55 -36.21 18.84 9.72
CA ARG A 55 -36.71 19.55 10.90
C ARG A 55 -37.60 18.69 11.80
N HIS A 56 -38.40 17.81 11.22
CA HIS A 56 -39.47 17.07 11.90
C HIS A 56 -39.25 15.56 11.96
N GLY A 57 -38.14 15.03 11.42
CA GLY A 57 -37.82 13.61 11.49
C GLY A 57 -37.70 13.07 12.92
N HIS A 58 -37.27 13.93 13.87
CA HIS A 58 -37.20 13.61 15.30
C HIS A 58 -38.56 13.35 15.95
N GLU A 59 -39.67 13.69 15.28
CA GLU A 59 -41.04 13.39 15.71
C GLU A 59 -41.49 11.97 15.28
N GLY A 60 -40.56 11.14 14.76
CA GLY A 60 -40.84 9.77 14.31
C GLY A 60 -41.33 9.70 12.86
N ARG A 61 -41.18 10.77 12.06
CA ARG A 61 -41.52 10.74 10.64
C ARG A 61 -40.46 10.00 9.86
N SER A 62 -40.84 8.95 9.18
CA SER A 62 -39.94 8.15 8.35
C SER A 62 -39.61 8.86 7.03
N PRO A 63 -38.35 8.82 6.55
CA PRO A 63 -37.93 9.48 5.31
C PRO A 63 -38.37 8.74 4.05
N GLY A 64 -38.68 7.47 4.16
CA GLY A 64 -39.07 6.57 3.09
C GLY A 64 -39.37 5.16 3.60
N PRO A 65 -39.71 4.22 2.73
CA PRO A 65 -40.11 2.86 3.12
C PRO A 65 -38.98 2.02 3.71
N ARG A 66 -37.73 2.45 3.49
CA ARG A 66 -36.50 1.75 3.93
C ARG A 66 -36.05 2.11 5.35
N PHE A 67 -36.67 3.11 5.98
CA PHE A 67 -36.27 3.59 7.33
C PHE A 67 -37.50 3.91 8.17
N ASP A 68 -37.73 3.14 9.22
CA ASP A 68 -38.78 3.40 10.19
C ASP A 68 -38.24 4.29 11.34
N ALA A 69 -38.53 5.58 11.24
CA ALA A 69 -38.04 6.55 12.21
C ALA A 69 -38.65 6.36 13.61
N ALA A 70 -39.92 5.95 13.68
CA ALA A 70 -40.60 5.74 14.97
C ALA A 70 -40.03 4.51 15.69
N ALA A 71 -39.88 3.39 14.98
CA ALA A 71 -39.25 2.19 15.52
C ALA A 71 -37.79 2.42 15.93
N TYR A 72 -37.04 3.17 15.11
CA TYR A 72 -35.66 3.51 15.39
C TYR A 72 -35.51 4.35 16.67
N LEU A 73 -36.35 5.37 16.84
CA LEU A 73 -36.37 6.22 18.05
C LEU A 73 -36.82 5.45 19.30
N ALA A 74 -37.71 4.47 19.16
CA ALA A 74 -38.15 3.63 20.26
C ALA A 74 -37.05 2.67 20.76
N ARG A 75 -36.13 2.28 19.88
CA ARG A 75 -35.10 1.26 20.17
C ARG A 75 -33.75 1.85 20.59
N TYR A 76 -33.43 3.04 20.11
CA TYR A 76 -32.12 3.65 20.31
C TYR A 76 -32.26 5.04 20.92
N GLU A 77 -31.34 5.38 21.85
CA GLU A 77 -31.28 6.75 22.38
C GLU A 77 -30.71 7.69 21.30
N VAL A 78 -31.57 8.53 20.75
CA VAL A 78 -31.24 9.43 19.63
C VAL A 78 -31.52 10.87 20.03
N ILE A 79 -30.54 11.74 19.88
CA ILE A 79 -30.70 13.19 19.99
C ILE A 79 -30.79 13.78 18.59
N GLY A 80 -31.96 14.30 18.22
CA GLY A 80 -32.19 14.95 16.92
C GLY A 80 -32.79 14.03 15.86
N ASN A 81 -32.41 14.23 14.58
CA ASN A 81 -32.98 13.48 13.47
C ASN A 81 -32.47 12.03 13.43
N PRO A 82 -33.37 11.00 13.43
CA PRO A 82 -32.98 9.59 13.52
C PRO A 82 -32.17 9.09 12.32
N LEU A 83 -32.43 9.57 11.10
CA LEU A 83 -31.66 9.18 9.92
C LEU A 83 -30.25 9.80 9.96
N VAL A 84 -30.12 11.04 10.41
CA VAL A 84 -28.80 11.66 10.63
C VAL A 84 -28.00 10.85 11.67
N HIS A 85 -28.63 10.48 12.78
CA HIS A 85 -27.98 9.64 13.79
C HIS A 85 -27.55 8.28 13.21
N TYR A 86 -28.41 7.64 12.43
CA TYR A 86 -28.09 6.38 11.78
C TYR A 86 -26.89 6.51 10.83
N LEU A 87 -26.88 7.51 9.96
CA LEU A 87 -25.80 7.72 8.99
C LEU A 87 -24.46 8.06 9.65
N MET A 88 -24.48 8.75 10.80
CA MET A 88 -23.27 9.09 11.56
C MET A 88 -22.74 7.94 12.42
N HIS A 89 -23.63 7.22 13.08
CA HIS A 89 -23.27 6.30 14.16
C HIS A 89 -23.91 4.92 14.00
N GLY A 90 -25.22 4.87 13.71
CA GLY A 90 -26.01 3.63 13.71
C GLY A 90 -25.56 2.64 12.63
N ARG A 91 -25.22 3.15 11.46
CA ARG A 91 -24.76 2.32 10.33
C ARG A 91 -23.48 1.53 10.68
N ARG A 92 -22.51 2.15 11.33
CA ARG A 92 -21.28 1.49 11.78
C ARG A 92 -21.51 0.48 12.90
N LYS A 93 -22.59 0.67 13.68
CA LYS A 93 -22.96 -0.20 14.80
C LYS A 93 -23.97 -1.28 14.40
N GLY A 94 -24.37 -1.36 13.13
CA GLY A 94 -25.35 -2.33 12.64
C GLY A 94 -26.76 -2.10 13.20
N PHE A 95 -27.13 -0.85 13.52
CA PHE A 95 -28.45 -0.55 14.06
C PHE A 95 -29.55 -0.82 13.04
N GLU A 96 -30.60 -1.49 13.48
CA GLU A 96 -31.75 -1.83 12.66
C GLU A 96 -32.56 -0.59 12.27
N VAL A 97 -32.84 -0.45 10.98
CA VAL A 97 -33.57 0.72 10.43
C VAL A 97 -35.05 0.49 10.24
N ARG A 98 -35.49 -0.78 10.19
CA ARG A 98 -36.88 -1.18 10.06
C ARG A 98 -37.08 -2.58 10.66
N PRO A 99 -37.87 -2.75 11.71
CA PRO A 99 -38.21 -4.07 12.24
C PRO A 99 -39.10 -4.83 11.23
N PRO A 100 -38.93 -6.16 11.13
CA PRO A 100 -39.80 -6.99 10.29
C PRO A 100 -41.20 -7.07 10.86
N SER A 101 -42.18 -7.19 9.98
CA SER A 101 -43.60 -7.34 10.31
C SER A 101 -44.05 -8.82 10.16
N PRO A 102 -45.25 -9.23 10.67
CA PRO A 102 -45.79 -10.56 10.43
C PRO A 102 -45.93 -10.92 8.95
N SER A 103 -46.31 -9.98 8.10
CA SER A 103 -46.37 -10.18 6.65
C SER A 103 -45.00 -10.40 6.00
N ASP A 104 -43.94 -9.92 6.60
CA ASP A 104 -42.54 -10.16 6.17
C ASP A 104 -42.12 -11.61 6.46
N ALA A 105 -42.61 -12.20 7.57
CA ALA A 105 -42.39 -13.61 7.88
C ALA A 105 -43.02 -14.54 6.85
N ASP A 106 -44.27 -14.22 6.44
CA ASP A 106 -44.96 -14.97 5.38
C ASP A 106 -44.19 -14.91 4.05
N ARG A 107 -43.62 -13.76 3.72
CA ARG A 107 -42.82 -13.57 2.50
C ARG A 107 -41.49 -14.32 2.55
N VAL A 108 -40.84 -14.37 3.72
CA VAL A 108 -39.65 -15.17 3.93
C VAL A 108 -39.90 -16.64 3.73
N VAL A 109 -41.01 -17.18 4.30
CA VAL A 109 -41.40 -18.59 4.10
C VAL A 109 -41.75 -18.85 2.64
N ALA A 110 -42.54 -17.98 2.03
CA ALA A 110 -42.95 -18.12 0.63
C ALA A 110 -41.80 -18.03 -0.39
N SER A 111 -40.69 -17.44 0.02
CA SER A 111 -39.49 -17.31 -0.82
C SER A 111 -38.76 -18.63 -1.09
N GLY A 112 -38.97 -19.64 -0.24
CA GLY A 112 -38.25 -20.91 -0.29
C GLY A 112 -36.82 -20.90 0.24
N PHE A 113 -36.30 -19.74 0.69
CA PHE A 113 -34.96 -19.63 1.24
C PHE A 113 -34.86 -19.93 2.74
N PHE A 114 -35.99 -20.04 3.45
CA PHE A 114 -36.00 -20.37 4.88
C PHE A 114 -36.26 -21.86 5.08
N ASP A 115 -35.31 -22.54 5.73
CA ASP A 115 -35.40 -23.93 6.14
C ASP A 115 -35.23 -24.00 7.67
N ALA A 116 -36.30 -24.42 8.38
CA ALA A 116 -36.34 -24.43 9.83
C ALA A 116 -35.37 -25.48 10.46
N GLU A 117 -35.24 -26.66 9.82
CA GLU A 117 -34.34 -27.72 10.30
C GLU A 117 -32.88 -27.31 10.11
N PHE A 118 -32.53 -26.86 8.90
CA PHE A 118 -31.20 -26.31 8.63
C PHE A 118 -30.86 -25.19 9.62
N TYR A 119 -31.79 -24.26 9.86
CA TYR A 119 -31.60 -23.14 10.76
C TYR A 119 -31.31 -23.59 12.19
N LEU A 120 -32.05 -24.57 12.70
CA LEU A 120 -31.85 -25.12 14.04
C LEU A 120 -30.60 -25.97 14.15
N ASP A 121 -30.22 -26.69 13.09
CA ASP A 121 -28.99 -27.49 13.07
C ASP A 121 -27.74 -26.63 13.07
N THR A 122 -27.76 -25.53 12.30
CA THR A 122 -26.65 -24.57 12.22
C THR A 122 -26.63 -23.59 13.41
N ASN A 123 -27.69 -23.52 14.21
CA ASN A 123 -27.80 -22.65 15.39
C ASN A 123 -28.23 -23.46 16.65
N PRO A 124 -27.32 -24.24 17.25
CA PRO A 124 -27.64 -25.10 18.41
C PRO A 124 -28.10 -24.33 19.65
N ASP A 125 -27.74 -23.07 19.78
CA ASP A 125 -28.19 -22.15 20.84
C ASP A 125 -29.70 -21.91 20.75
N VAL A 126 -30.21 -21.68 19.55
CA VAL A 126 -31.65 -21.49 19.27
C VAL A 126 -32.43 -22.78 19.54
N ARG A 127 -31.89 -23.93 19.10
CA ARG A 127 -32.49 -25.26 19.33
C ARG A 127 -32.58 -25.56 20.84
N ARG A 128 -31.48 -25.34 21.58
CA ARG A 128 -31.45 -25.56 23.04
C ARG A 128 -32.38 -24.64 23.82
N ALA A 129 -32.59 -23.42 23.34
CA ALA A 129 -33.53 -22.49 23.92
C ALA A 129 -34.98 -22.79 23.58
N ASN A 130 -35.25 -23.81 22.74
CA ASN A 130 -36.56 -24.15 22.21
C ASN A 130 -37.28 -22.93 21.61
N TYR A 131 -36.52 -22.05 20.96
CA TYR A 131 -37.07 -20.84 20.35
C TYR A 131 -37.57 -21.19 18.93
N PRO A 132 -38.76 -20.71 18.51
CA PRO A 132 -39.28 -20.97 17.14
C PRO A 132 -38.29 -20.39 16.11
N ALA A 133 -37.81 -21.27 15.19
CA ALA A 133 -36.74 -20.96 14.24
C ALA A 133 -37.04 -19.70 13.39
N LEU A 134 -38.23 -19.63 12.79
CA LEU A 134 -38.63 -18.49 11.97
C LEU A 134 -38.69 -17.20 12.79
N LEU A 135 -39.26 -17.25 13.99
CA LEU A 135 -39.38 -16.08 14.85
C LEU A 135 -38.01 -15.57 15.29
N HIS A 136 -37.09 -16.48 15.67
CA HIS A 136 -35.70 -16.11 16.01
C HIS A 136 -34.99 -15.48 14.79
N TYR A 137 -35.11 -16.12 13.60
CA TYR A 137 -34.51 -15.59 12.40
C TYR A 137 -35.00 -14.18 12.07
N MET A 138 -36.31 -13.96 12.12
CA MET A 138 -36.90 -12.65 11.81
C MET A 138 -36.49 -11.54 12.79
N LEU A 139 -36.40 -11.84 14.08
CA LEU A 139 -36.16 -10.83 15.12
C LEU A 139 -34.67 -10.61 15.43
N HIS A 140 -33.85 -11.63 15.25
CA HIS A 140 -32.44 -11.62 15.68
C HIS A 140 -31.51 -12.16 14.62
N GLY A 141 -31.71 -13.40 14.16
CA GLY A 141 -30.77 -14.15 13.37
C GLY A 141 -30.37 -13.48 12.05
N ALA A 142 -31.30 -12.82 11.37
CA ALA A 142 -31.01 -12.13 10.12
C ALA A 142 -30.02 -10.98 10.31
N LEU A 143 -30.13 -10.22 11.41
CA LEU A 143 -29.23 -9.10 11.74
C LEU A 143 -27.90 -9.59 12.33
N GLU A 144 -27.91 -10.77 12.94
CA GLU A 144 -26.69 -11.46 13.40
C GLU A 144 -25.93 -12.12 12.24
N GLY A 145 -26.46 -12.04 11.01
CA GLY A 145 -25.85 -12.64 9.83
C GLY A 145 -26.03 -14.16 9.75
N ARG A 146 -26.98 -14.74 10.51
CA ARG A 146 -27.28 -16.18 10.43
C ARG A 146 -28.01 -16.51 9.14
N SER A 147 -27.59 -17.56 8.46
CA SER A 147 -28.20 -17.99 7.20
C SER A 147 -29.55 -18.68 7.44
N PRO A 148 -30.60 -18.33 6.70
CA PRO A 148 -31.95 -18.90 6.88
C PRO A 148 -32.09 -20.31 6.34
N GLY A 149 -31.26 -20.72 5.40
CA GLY A 149 -31.25 -21.99 4.71
C GLY A 149 -30.01 -22.13 3.83
N PRO A 150 -29.81 -23.29 3.18
CA PRO A 150 -28.60 -23.59 2.42
C PRO A 150 -28.43 -22.73 1.16
N ASP A 151 -29.54 -22.15 0.65
CA ASP A 151 -29.53 -21.39 -0.60
C ASP A 151 -29.35 -19.87 -0.41
N PHE A 152 -29.26 -19.40 0.85
CA PHE A 152 -29.01 -18.01 1.16
C PHE A 152 -27.92 -17.86 2.24
N ASP A 153 -26.75 -17.37 1.86
CA ASP A 153 -25.65 -17.06 2.78
C ASP A 153 -25.76 -15.59 3.22
N ALA A 154 -26.29 -15.38 4.42
CA ALA A 154 -26.55 -14.04 4.94
C ALA A 154 -25.27 -13.23 5.16
N GLN A 155 -24.20 -13.86 5.66
CA GLN A 155 -22.91 -13.20 5.89
C GLN A 155 -22.28 -12.77 4.56
N TRP A 156 -22.21 -13.70 3.60
CA TRP A 156 -21.67 -13.40 2.28
C TRP A 156 -22.50 -12.33 1.56
N TYR A 157 -23.83 -12.38 1.69
CA TYR A 157 -24.73 -11.39 1.07
C TYR A 157 -24.52 -9.99 1.66
N LEU A 158 -24.41 -9.86 2.99
CA LEU A 158 -24.12 -8.59 3.66
C LEU A 158 -22.72 -8.06 3.33
N MET A 159 -21.72 -8.95 3.25
CA MET A 159 -20.36 -8.60 2.86
C MET A 159 -20.29 -8.03 1.43
N ARG A 160 -21.02 -8.62 0.50
CA ARG A 160 -21.06 -8.16 -0.91
C ARG A 160 -21.92 -6.92 -1.12
N ASN A 161 -22.81 -6.62 -0.21
CA ASN A 161 -23.74 -5.52 -0.31
C ASN A 161 -23.69 -4.61 0.93
N PRO A 162 -22.60 -3.84 1.13
CA PRO A 162 -22.43 -2.99 2.32
C PRO A 162 -23.45 -1.83 2.38
N ASP A 163 -24.15 -1.55 1.29
CA ASP A 163 -25.21 -0.55 1.20
C ASP A 163 -26.46 -0.93 2.02
N ILE A 164 -26.63 -2.22 2.36
CA ILE A 164 -27.80 -2.73 3.11
C ILE A 164 -27.52 -3.05 4.58
N VAL A 165 -26.38 -2.61 5.12
CA VAL A 165 -26.07 -2.79 6.54
C VAL A 165 -27.18 -2.18 7.41
N GLY A 166 -27.72 -2.96 8.37
CA GLY A 166 -28.86 -2.59 9.21
C GLY A 166 -30.24 -2.91 8.61
N MET A 167 -30.28 -3.52 7.43
CA MET A 167 -31.51 -4.08 6.85
C MET A 167 -31.54 -5.60 7.02
N HIS A 168 -32.74 -6.19 6.99
CA HIS A 168 -32.91 -7.63 6.97
C HIS A 168 -32.45 -8.20 5.59
N PRO A 169 -31.34 -8.98 5.52
CA PRO A 169 -30.68 -9.30 4.27
C PRO A 169 -31.55 -10.11 3.31
N LEU A 170 -32.28 -11.11 3.80
CA LEU A 170 -33.17 -11.92 2.94
C LEU A 170 -34.36 -11.12 2.44
N LEU A 171 -34.97 -10.27 3.25
CA LEU A 171 -36.06 -9.39 2.79
C LEU A 171 -35.55 -8.43 1.72
N HIS A 172 -34.38 -7.85 1.92
CA HIS A 172 -33.77 -7.02 0.87
C HIS A 172 -33.57 -7.80 -0.42
N TYR A 173 -33.05 -9.03 -0.34
CA TYR A 173 -32.85 -9.87 -1.52
C TYR A 173 -34.16 -10.17 -2.25
N ILE A 174 -35.22 -10.55 -1.51
CA ILE A 174 -36.54 -10.85 -2.06
C ILE A 174 -37.14 -9.62 -2.75
N ASP A 175 -37.02 -8.45 -2.16
CA ASP A 175 -37.68 -7.23 -2.63
C ASP A 175 -36.91 -6.49 -3.72
N HIS A 176 -35.57 -6.53 -3.65
CA HIS A 176 -34.70 -5.72 -4.48
C HIS A 176 -33.57 -6.54 -5.10
N GLY A 177 -32.76 -7.21 -4.28
CA GLY A 177 -31.49 -7.79 -4.70
C GLY A 177 -31.59 -8.78 -5.85
N ARG A 178 -32.61 -9.64 -5.88
CA ARG A 178 -32.81 -10.58 -6.98
C ARG A 178 -33.13 -9.89 -8.31
N PHE A 179 -33.77 -8.74 -8.28
CA PHE A 179 -34.10 -7.95 -9.47
C PHE A 179 -32.92 -7.07 -9.91
N GLU A 180 -32.04 -6.75 -8.98
CA GLU A 180 -30.76 -6.04 -9.22
C GLU A 180 -29.64 -6.99 -9.68
N GLY A 181 -29.92 -8.29 -9.83
CA GLY A 181 -28.95 -9.31 -10.23
C GLY A 181 -27.95 -9.69 -9.12
N ARG A 182 -28.21 -9.29 -7.86
CA ARG A 182 -27.38 -9.71 -6.73
C ARG A 182 -27.52 -11.22 -6.50
N LYS A 183 -26.45 -11.87 -6.07
CA LYS A 183 -26.46 -13.31 -5.80
C LYS A 183 -26.82 -13.57 -4.34
N PRO A 184 -27.61 -14.62 -4.01
CA PRO A 184 -28.01 -14.93 -2.64
C PRO A 184 -26.91 -15.61 -1.83
N ARG A 185 -25.97 -16.28 -2.50
CA ARG A 185 -24.84 -17.01 -1.90
C ARG A 185 -23.63 -17.02 -2.83
N ARG A 186 -22.49 -17.42 -2.30
CA ARG A 186 -21.26 -17.59 -3.09
C ARG A 186 -21.53 -18.62 -4.22
N PRO A 187 -21.10 -18.33 -5.46
CA PRO A 187 -21.16 -19.32 -6.54
C PRO A 187 -20.34 -20.57 -6.18
N ASP A 188 -20.95 -21.74 -6.28
CA ASP A 188 -20.36 -23.02 -5.85
C ASP A 188 -19.12 -23.46 -6.62
N GLY A 189 -18.81 -22.83 -7.77
CA GLY A 189 -17.83 -23.33 -8.74
C GLY A 189 -16.44 -23.63 -8.17
N ALA A 190 -15.84 -22.70 -7.40
CA ALA A 190 -14.49 -22.90 -6.88
C ALA A 190 -14.45 -23.82 -5.65
N LEU A 191 -15.43 -23.71 -4.73
CA LEU A 191 -15.54 -24.58 -3.55
C LEU A 191 -15.95 -26.00 -3.91
N LYS A 192 -16.87 -26.16 -4.88
CA LYS A 192 -17.28 -27.45 -5.37
C LYS A 192 -16.13 -28.17 -6.06
N ALA A 193 -15.39 -27.48 -6.95
CA ALA A 193 -14.20 -28.04 -7.60
C ALA A 193 -13.10 -28.41 -6.60
N ALA A 194 -12.90 -27.60 -5.55
CA ALA A 194 -11.94 -27.89 -4.48
C ALA A 194 -12.37 -29.12 -3.65
N ARG A 195 -13.66 -29.23 -3.28
CA ARG A 195 -14.20 -30.40 -2.56
C ARG A 195 -14.13 -31.66 -3.41
N GLU A 196 -14.47 -31.59 -4.70
CA GLU A 196 -14.36 -32.72 -5.64
C GLU A 196 -12.89 -33.14 -5.83
N ALA A 197 -11.96 -32.19 -5.93
CA ALA A 197 -10.52 -32.48 -6.00
C ALA A 197 -10.01 -33.12 -4.71
N ILE A 198 -10.42 -32.63 -3.54
CA ILE A 198 -10.08 -33.21 -2.24
C ILE A 198 -10.66 -34.62 -2.10
N ALA A 199 -11.95 -34.82 -2.39
CA ALA A 199 -12.58 -36.12 -2.34
C ALA A 199 -11.93 -37.14 -3.29
N SER A 200 -11.48 -36.72 -4.47
CA SER A 200 -10.76 -37.60 -5.40
C SER A 200 -9.38 -38.06 -4.93
N VAL A 201 -8.78 -37.36 -3.99
CA VAL A 201 -7.45 -37.66 -3.41
C VAL A 201 -7.57 -38.40 -2.07
N GLU A 202 -8.71 -38.23 -1.38
CA GLU A 202 -9.01 -38.87 -0.09
C GLU A 202 -8.97 -40.39 -0.18
N ASP A 203 -9.49 -40.95 -1.27
CA ASP A 203 -9.46 -42.40 -1.55
C ASP A 203 -8.06 -42.94 -1.90
N LEU A 204 -7.11 -42.07 -2.24
CA LEU A 204 -5.76 -42.46 -2.65
C LEU A 204 -4.77 -42.54 -1.49
N ASP A 205 -4.88 -41.71 -0.49
CA ASP A 205 -4.00 -41.73 0.68
C ASP A 205 -4.62 -41.01 1.90
N VAL A 206 -5.28 -41.78 2.74
CA VAL A 206 -5.88 -41.31 4.02
C VAL A 206 -4.83 -40.69 4.97
N ALA A 207 -3.54 -41.02 4.81
CA ALA A 207 -2.46 -40.47 5.62
C ALA A 207 -2.02 -39.05 5.20
N LEU A 208 -2.38 -38.62 4.01
CA LEU A 208 -2.13 -37.23 3.55
C LEU A 208 -3.02 -36.21 4.27
N PHE A 209 -4.18 -36.65 4.75
CA PHE A 209 -5.15 -35.83 5.45
C PHE A 209 -5.33 -36.41 6.86
N GLY A 210 -4.47 -36.03 7.81
CA GLY A 210 -4.66 -36.40 9.20
C GLY A 210 -6.02 -35.91 9.74
N ALA A 211 -6.49 -36.52 10.84
CA ALA A 211 -7.76 -36.18 11.48
C ALA A 211 -7.94 -34.65 11.73
N ASP A 212 -6.84 -33.94 11.95
CA ASP A 212 -6.82 -32.49 12.12
C ASP A 212 -7.17 -31.71 10.84
N TYR A 213 -6.99 -32.29 9.65
CA TYR A 213 -7.31 -31.62 8.40
C TYR A 213 -8.82 -31.49 8.20
N PHE A 214 -9.59 -32.51 8.54
CA PHE A 214 -11.06 -32.47 8.43
C PHE A 214 -11.68 -31.60 9.52
N ALA A 215 -11.14 -31.61 10.73
CA ALA A 215 -11.50 -30.63 11.76
C ALA A 215 -11.22 -29.18 11.32
N HIS A 216 -10.22 -28.98 10.43
CA HIS A 216 -9.88 -27.66 9.89
C HIS A 216 -10.60 -27.33 8.57
N ALA A 217 -11.09 -28.31 7.82
CA ALA A 217 -11.94 -28.09 6.64
C ALA A 217 -13.32 -27.56 7.06
N ASP A 218 -13.87 -28.10 8.17
CA ASP A 218 -15.05 -27.52 8.82
C ASP A 218 -14.78 -26.10 9.38
N TYR A 219 -13.55 -25.80 9.75
CA TYR A 219 -13.10 -24.47 10.19
C TYR A 219 -13.13 -23.42 9.06
N LEU A 220 -13.11 -23.80 7.81
CA LEU A 220 -13.31 -22.88 6.67
C LEU A 220 -14.77 -22.45 6.53
N GLU A 221 -15.70 -23.13 7.18
CA GLU A 221 -17.14 -22.80 7.21
C GLU A 221 -17.56 -22.10 8.52
N VAL A 222 -16.79 -22.23 9.60
CA VAL A 222 -17.08 -21.62 10.90
C VAL A 222 -15.98 -20.64 11.27
N VAL A 223 -15.98 -19.48 10.66
CA VAL A 223 -15.10 -18.41 11.08
C VAL A 223 -15.84 -17.51 12.04
N ASP A 224 -15.43 -17.61 13.30
CA ASP A 224 -15.98 -16.84 14.39
C ASP A 224 -15.64 -15.35 14.27
N GLY A 225 -16.71 -14.53 14.34
CA GLY A 225 -16.69 -13.15 14.78
C GLY A 225 -16.09 -12.09 13.86
N ALA A 226 -16.17 -10.87 14.31
CA ALA A 226 -15.89 -9.62 13.57
C ALA A 226 -14.46 -9.48 12.98
N ALA A 227 -13.45 -10.14 13.54
CA ALA A 227 -12.07 -10.07 13.07
C ALA A 227 -11.84 -10.85 11.76
N HIS A 228 -12.38 -12.05 11.67
CA HIS A 228 -12.30 -12.87 10.46
C HIS A 228 -13.12 -12.28 9.32
N ASN A 229 -14.27 -11.67 9.62
CA ASN A 229 -15.08 -10.95 8.63
C ASN A 229 -14.33 -9.78 7.98
N ARG A 230 -13.42 -9.10 8.69
CA ARG A 230 -12.61 -8.02 8.13
C ARG A 230 -11.58 -8.56 7.15
N LEU A 231 -10.81 -9.56 7.56
CA LEU A 231 -9.76 -10.17 6.73
C LEU A 231 -10.35 -10.80 5.46
N GLU A 232 -11.47 -11.51 5.58
CA GLU A 232 -12.16 -12.12 4.46
C GLU A 232 -12.72 -11.07 3.50
N ARG A 233 -13.32 -9.99 4.00
CA ARG A 233 -13.77 -8.86 3.17
C ARG A 233 -12.61 -8.21 2.43
N ALA A 234 -11.50 -7.95 3.13
CA ALA A 234 -10.32 -7.36 2.53
C ALA A 234 -9.72 -8.26 1.44
N LEU A 235 -9.60 -9.57 1.71
CA LEU A 235 -9.13 -10.55 0.73
C LEU A 235 -10.05 -10.60 -0.49
N THR A 236 -11.37 -10.68 -0.29
CA THR A 236 -12.33 -10.70 -1.38
C THR A 236 -12.25 -9.42 -2.22
N ALA A 237 -12.20 -8.26 -1.57
CA ALA A 237 -12.09 -6.98 -2.27
C ALA A 237 -10.77 -6.81 -3.04
N LEU A 238 -9.66 -7.42 -2.58
CA LEU A 238 -8.41 -7.49 -3.33
C LEU A 238 -8.54 -8.41 -4.54
N VAL A 239 -9.06 -9.61 -4.33
CA VAL A 239 -9.21 -10.63 -5.39
C VAL A 239 -10.16 -10.16 -6.50
N ASP A 240 -11.23 -9.45 -6.16
CA ASP A 240 -12.18 -8.89 -7.12
C ASP A 240 -11.56 -7.83 -8.06
N GLN A 241 -10.45 -7.20 -7.64
CA GLN A 241 -9.72 -6.23 -8.47
C GLN A 241 -8.67 -6.90 -9.38
N ILE A 242 -8.42 -8.20 -9.21
CA ILE A 242 -7.41 -8.94 -9.97
C ILE A 242 -8.09 -9.65 -11.15
N GLU A 243 -7.94 -9.08 -12.33
CA GLU A 243 -8.53 -9.62 -13.57
C GLU A 243 -7.81 -10.88 -14.08
N HIS A 244 -6.53 -11.01 -13.79
CA HIS A 244 -5.67 -12.10 -14.27
C HIS A 244 -4.85 -12.66 -13.12
N VAL A 245 -4.67 -13.98 -13.06
CA VAL A 245 -3.83 -14.64 -12.07
C VAL A 245 -2.37 -14.20 -12.25
N PRO A 246 -1.76 -13.54 -11.24
CA PRO A 246 -0.39 -13.07 -11.37
C PRO A 246 0.61 -14.22 -11.28
N GLU A 247 1.60 -14.24 -12.18
CA GLU A 247 2.75 -15.14 -12.08
C GLU A 247 3.84 -14.54 -11.17
N ARG A 248 3.87 -13.22 -11.03
CA ARG A 248 4.78 -12.47 -10.17
C ARG A 248 4.01 -11.51 -9.29
N ILE A 249 4.36 -11.46 -8.00
CA ILE A 249 3.85 -10.44 -7.08
C ILE A 249 5.03 -9.70 -6.47
N VAL A 250 5.01 -8.37 -6.55
CA VAL A 250 5.99 -7.50 -5.91
C VAL A 250 5.33 -6.80 -4.73
N PHE A 251 5.81 -7.07 -3.52
CA PHE A 251 5.35 -6.40 -2.31
C PHE A 251 6.22 -5.20 -1.99
N MET A 252 5.59 -4.07 -1.77
CA MET A 252 6.22 -2.81 -1.38
C MET A 252 5.47 -2.20 -0.18
N PRO A 253 6.13 -1.35 0.64
CA PRO A 253 5.43 -0.66 1.73
C PRO A 253 4.47 0.42 1.20
N TRP A 254 4.91 1.15 0.20
CA TRP A 254 4.27 2.28 -0.48
C TRP A 254 4.86 2.45 -1.89
N LEU A 255 4.34 3.41 -2.65
CA LEU A 255 4.91 3.83 -3.95
C LEU A 255 5.10 5.35 -3.96
N VAL A 256 6.24 5.81 -3.42
CA VAL A 256 6.66 7.21 -3.42
C VAL A 256 7.95 7.36 -4.22
N ARG A 257 8.41 8.59 -4.49
CA ARG A 257 9.70 8.79 -5.15
C ARG A 257 10.84 8.54 -4.18
N GLY A 258 11.53 7.42 -4.36
CA GLY A 258 12.66 6.98 -3.53
C GLY A 258 13.56 5.99 -4.26
N GLY A 259 14.74 5.73 -3.66
CA GLY A 259 15.73 4.81 -4.26
C GLY A 259 15.24 3.37 -4.33
N ALA A 260 14.68 2.85 -3.26
CA ALA A 260 14.16 1.49 -3.18
C ALA A 260 12.97 1.26 -4.14
N GLU A 261 12.06 2.24 -4.21
CA GLU A 261 10.91 2.20 -5.11
C GLU A 261 11.34 2.21 -6.58
N ARG A 262 12.40 2.95 -6.91
CA ARG A 262 12.99 2.92 -8.25
C ARG A 262 13.56 1.54 -8.59
N VAL A 263 14.24 0.91 -7.65
CA VAL A 263 14.75 -0.45 -7.83
C VAL A 263 13.59 -1.43 -8.04
N ALA A 264 12.52 -1.31 -7.26
CA ALA A 264 11.32 -2.12 -7.45
C ALA A 264 10.70 -1.88 -8.83
N ALA A 265 10.58 -0.62 -9.28
CA ALA A 265 10.06 -0.27 -10.60
C ALA A 265 10.90 -0.87 -11.74
N HIS A 266 12.24 -0.88 -11.62
CA HIS A 266 13.10 -1.56 -12.59
C HIS A 266 12.85 -3.07 -12.65
N ALA A 267 12.73 -3.72 -11.50
CA ALA A 267 12.42 -5.15 -11.44
C ALA A 267 11.03 -5.47 -12.03
N VAL A 268 10.02 -4.68 -11.67
CA VAL A 268 8.66 -4.78 -12.20
C VAL A 268 8.64 -4.60 -13.71
N ARG A 269 9.34 -3.60 -14.23
CA ARG A 269 9.47 -3.36 -15.67
C ARG A 269 10.14 -4.53 -16.37
N ALA A 270 11.23 -5.07 -15.83
CA ALA A 270 11.93 -6.23 -16.42
C ALA A 270 11.03 -7.49 -16.47
N MET A 271 10.26 -7.73 -15.37
CA MET A 271 9.27 -8.81 -15.33
C MET A 271 8.17 -8.60 -16.39
N ALA A 272 7.63 -7.38 -16.49
CA ALA A 272 6.55 -7.06 -17.42
C ALA A 272 7.00 -7.13 -18.90
N GLU A 273 8.21 -6.66 -19.23
CA GLU A 273 8.79 -6.79 -20.57
C GLU A 273 8.98 -8.26 -20.98
N ARG A 274 9.30 -9.13 -20.01
CA ARG A 274 9.57 -10.55 -20.27
C ARG A 274 8.32 -11.42 -20.28
N LEU A 275 7.41 -11.20 -19.34
CA LEU A 275 6.26 -12.07 -19.09
C LEU A 275 4.94 -11.50 -19.63
N GLY A 276 4.89 -10.20 -19.83
CA GLY A 276 3.68 -9.43 -20.09
C GLY A 276 3.14 -8.75 -18.81
N PRO A 277 2.61 -7.51 -18.94
CA PRO A 277 2.23 -6.68 -17.81
C PRO A 277 1.10 -7.29 -16.96
N LYS A 278 0.17 -8.04 -17.57
CA LYS A 278 -0.96 -8.69 -16.87
C LYS A 278 -0.53 -9.84 -15.94
N LYS A 279 0.69 -10.33 -16.06
CA LYS A 279 1.24 -11.40 -15.22
C LYS A 279 2.00 -10.89 -14.01
N VAL A 280 2.18 -9.58 -13.90
CA VAL A 280 2.87 -8.91 -12.80
C VAL A 280 1.87 -8.10 -11.99
N LEU A 281 1.87 -8.29 -10.68
CA LEU A 281 1.03 -7.55 -9.72
C LEU A 281 1.93 -6.85 -8.71
N VAL A 282 1.70 -5.57 -8.47
CA VAL A 282 2.34 -4.82 -7.40
C VAL A 282 1.35 -4.64 -6.25
N ILE A 283 1.78 -4.89 -5.02
CA ILE A 283 0.96 -4.75 -3.81
C ILE A 283 1.66 -3.80 -2.83
N LEU A 284 0.98 -2.70 -2.50
CA LEU A 284 1.35 -1.79 -1.43
C LEU A 284 0.79 -2.35 -0.12
N ALA A 285 1.63 -3.04 0.66
CA ALA A 285 1.16 -3.87 1.75
C ALA A 285 1.09 -3.15 3.10
N ASP A 286 1.84 -2.05 3.29
CA ASP A 286 1.97 -1.43 4.60
C ASP A 286 1.21 -0.10 4.72
N TYR A 287 1.29 0.79 3.71
CA TYR A 287 0.69 2.13 3.74
C TYR A 287 -0.01 2.47 2.42
N ASP A 288 -1.02 3.37 2.46
CA ASP A 288 -1.65 3.92 1.25
C ASP A 288 -0.98 5.25 0.84
N LEU A 289 0.27 5.15 0.41
CA LEU A 289 1.03 6.26 -0.13
C LEU A 289 1.45 5.92 -1.57
N GLU A 290 0.78 6.53 -2.55
CA GLU A 290 0.99 6.30 -3.98
C GLU A 290 1.16 7.64 -4.73
N SER A 291 2.25 8.35 -4.45
CA SER A 291 2.55 9.62 -5.14
C SER A 291 3.43 9.47 -6.38
N ALA A 292 3.91 8.26 -6.67
CA ALA A 292 4.82 7.95 -7.79
C ALA A 292 4.30 6.82 -8.69
N ARG A 293 2.98 6.80 -8.96
CA ARG A 293 2.33 5.78 -9.81
C ARG A 293 2.91 5.73 -11.23
N ASP A 294 3.39 6.85 -11.71
CA ASP A 294 4.05 7.01 -13.02
C ASP A 294 5.36 6.22 -13.17
N MET A 295 5.98 5.77 -12.07
CA MET A 295 7.15 4.88 -12.11
C MET A 295 6.81 3.45 -12.56
N ILE A 296 5.54 3.04 -12.44
CA ILE A 296 5.03 1.74 -12.87
C ILE A 296 4.15 1.95 -14.09
N ALA A 297 4.36 1.17 -15.15
CA ALA A 297 3.58 1.26 -16.37
C ALA A 297 2.06 1.14 -16.08
N PRO A 298 1.19 1.90 -16.75
CA PRO A 298 -0.23 2.00 -16.41
C PRO A 298 -1.00 0.69 -16.56
N ASP A 299 -0.53 -0.21 -17.39
CA ASP A 299 -1.09 -1.54 -17.67
C ASP A 299 -0.67 -2.63 -16.65
N ILE A 300 0.21 -2.30 -15.70
CA ILE A 300 0.57 -3.17 -14.58
C ILE A 300 -0.34 -2.84 -13.39
N PRO A 301 -1.09 -3.81 -12.86
CA PRO A 301 -1.97 -3.58 -11.72
C PRO A 301 -1.18 -3.28 -10.44
N VAL A 302 -1.63 -2.24 -9.73
CA VAL A 302 -1.12 -1.85 -8.40
C VAL A 302 -2.29 -1.82 -7.42
N LEU A 303 -2.23 -2.64 -6.38
CA LEU A 303 -3.23 -2.72 -5.33
C LEU A 303 -2.66 -2.25 -4.00
N SER A 304 -3.52 -1.72 -3.11
CA SER A 304 -3.14 -1.30 -1.76
C SER A 304 -4.02 -1.97 -0.72
N PHE A 305 -3.41 -2.59 0.30
CA PHE A 305 -4.14 -3.14 1.43
C PHE A 305 -4.89 -2.06 2.20
N SER A 306 -4.25 -0.91 2.43
CA SER A 306 -4.86 0.21 3.15
C SER A 306 -6.00 0.88 2.38
N ARG A 307 -5.99 0.81 1.03
CA ARG A 307 -7.08 1.34 0.20
C ARG A 307 -8.31 0.46 0.28
N VAL A 308 -8.11 -0.85 0.42
CA VAL A 308 -9.20 -1.82 0.59
C VAL A 308 -9.81 -1.71 1.99
N ASP A 309 -8.98 -1.67 3.02
CA ASP A 309 -9.41 -1.42 4.39
C ASP A 309 -8.29 -0.68 5.17
N PRO A 310 -8.48 0.62 5.48
CA PRO A 310 -7.45 1.42 6.15
C PRO A 310 -7.19 0.99 7.60
N ASP A 311 -8.14 0.30 8.22
CA ASP A 311 -8.07 -0.13 9.61
C ASP A 311 -7.44 -1.52 9.79
N LEU A 312 -6.89 -2.12 8.73
CA LEU A 312 -6.16 -3.39 8.83
C LEU A 312 -4.99 -3.26 9.79
N SER A 313 -4.97 -4.11 10.80
CA SER A 313 -3.82 -4.27 11.68
C SER A 313 -2.61 -4.84 10.92
N HIS A 314 -1.42 -4.68 11.49
CA HIS A 314 -0.21 -5.26 10.90
C HIS A 314 -0.31 -6.79 10.75
N ASP A 315 -0.84 -7.50 11.75
CA ASP A 315 -0.99 -8.96 11.68
C ASP A 315 -2.00 -9.39 10.60
N GLU A 316 -3.07 -8.63 10.37
CA GLU A 316 -4.01 -8.89 9.26
C GLU A 316 -3.34 -8.66 7.90
N ARG A 317 -2.46 -7.66 7.75
CA ARG A 317 -1.65 -7.44 6.54
C ARG A 317 -0.69 -8.60 6.29
N VAL A 318 0.00 -9.07 7.33
CA VAL A 318 0.86 -10.27 7.27
C VAL A 318 0.05 -11.49 6.82
N ARG A 319 -1.16 -11.65 7.35
CA ARG A 319 -2.05 -12.74 6.97
C ARG A 319 -2.55 -12.63 5.53
N LEU A 320 -2.85 -11.41 5.04
CA LEU A 320 -3.20 -11.17 3.63
C LEU A 320 -2.08 -11.57 2.68
N VAL A 321 -0.82 -11.25 3.00
CA VAL A 321 0.34 -11.70 2.21
C VAL A 321 0.35 -13.23 2.11
N GLU A 322 0.19 -13.94 3.25
CA GLU A 322 0.14 -15.41 3.27
C GLU A 322 -1.01 -15.94 2.39
N LEU A 323 -2.22 -15.40 2.55
CA LEU A 323 -3.41 -15.86 1.84
C LEU A 323 -3.31 -15.62 0.33
N LEU A 324 -2.78 -14.47 -0.10
CA LEU A 324 -2.58 -14.16 -1.53
C LEU A 324 -1.56 -15.10 -2.16
N VAL A 325 -0.43 -15.34 -1.48
CA VAL A 325 0.61 -16.26 -1.98
C VAL A 325 0.07 -17.69 -2.09
N ARG A 326 -0.65 -18.15 -1.10
CA ARG A 326 -1.24 -19.51 -1.09
C ARG A 326 -2.38 -19.68 -2.08
N GLY A 327 -3.19 -18.63 -2.25
CA GLY A 327 -4.34 -18.62 -3.15
C GLY A 327 -3.95 -18.54 -4.62
N PHE A 328 -3.10 -17.58 -4.98
CA PHE A 328 -2.67 -17.40 -6.37
C PHE A 328 -1.52 -18.32 -6.78
N ARG A 329 -0.69 -18.76 -5.82
CA ARG A 329 0.52 -19.56 -6.06
C ARG A 329 1.38 -18.95 -7.17
N PRO A 330 1.76 -17.66 -7.07
CA PRO A 330 2.62 -17.06 -8.07
C PRO A 330 3.92 -17.85 -8.18
N GLU A 331 4.54 -17.90 -9.35
CA GLU A 331 5.82 -18.60 -9.49
C GLU A 331 6.94 -17.95 -8.66
N ALA A 332 6.86 -16.63 -8.49
CA ALA A 332 7.77 -15.90 -7.61
C ALA A 332 7.11 -14.67 -6.97
N ILE A 333 7.57 -14.34 -5.75
CA ILE A 333 7.33 -13.03 -5.13
C ILE A 333 8.66 -12.32 -4.91
N LEU A 334 8.63 -10.99 -5.02
CA LEU A 334 9.74 -10.12 -4.65
C LEU A 334 9.27 -9.17 -3.54
N ASN A 335 9.94 -9.20 -2.41
CA ASN A 335 9.73 -8.22 -1.35
C ASN A 335 10.75 -7.09 -1.45
N VAL A 336 10.26 -5.84 -1.62
CA VAL A 336 11.06 -4.63 -1.58
C VAL A 336 10.60 -3.78 -0.41
N ASN A 337 11.25 -3.92 0.72
CA ASN A 337 11.03 -3.15 1.95
C ASN A 337 9.61 -3.24 2.58
N SER A 338 8.73 -4.16 2.13
CA SER A 338 7.46 -4.37 2.85
C SER A 338 7.70 -5.12 4.14
N ARG A 339 7.32 -4.51 5.27
CA ARG A 339 7.38 -5.12 6.58
C ARG A 339 6.40 -6.28 6.70
N ALA A 340 5.17 -6.11 6.22
CA ALA A 340 4.17 -7.16 6.25
C ALA A 340 4.63 -8.42 5.50
N CYS A 341 5.30 -8.26 4.35
CA CYS A 341 5.87 -9.37 3.60
C CYS A 341 7.07 -10.00 4.32
N TRP A 342 7.98 -9.21 4.89
CA TRP A 342 9.10 -9.75 5.68
C TRP A 342 8.61 -10.57 6.88
N ASP A 343 7.62 -10.05 7.63
CA ASP A 343 7.03 -10.76 8.77
C ASP A 343 6.29 -12.03 8.35
N ALA A 344 5.65 -12.04 7.17
CA ALA A 344 5.05 -13.25 6.60
C ALA A 344 6.11 -14.31 6.27
N VAL A 345 7.24 -13.90 5.69
CA VAL A 345 8.37 -14.81 5.42
C VAL A 345 9.00 -15.30 6.73
N LEU A 346 9.20 -14.43 7.71
CA LEU A 346 9.73 -14.81 9.03
C LEU A 346 8.85 -15.85 9.72
N LYS A 347 7.53 -15.60 9.76
CA LYS A 347 6.57 -16.48 10.45
C LYS A 347 6.26 -17.76 9.67
N LYS A 348 6.22 -17.73 8.35
CA LYS A 348 5.70 -18.80 7.47
C LYS A 348 6.59 -19.15 6.28
N GLY A 349 7.83 -18.68 6.21
CA GLY A 349 8.72 -18.84 5.05
C GLY A 349 8.86 -20.28 4.56
N ARG A 350 8.98 -21.24 5.49
CA ARG A 350 9.03 -22.68 5.16
C ARG A 350 7.77 -23.17 4.44
N VAL A 351 6.60 -22.65 4.80
CA VAL A 351 5.33 -23.00 4.16
C VAL A 351 5.20 -22.29 2.82
N LEU A 352 5.46 -20.97 2.79
CA LEU A 352 5.34 -20.16 1.58
C LEU A 352 6.28 -20.65 0.47
N ALA A 353 7.50 -21.05 0.82
CA ALA A 353 8.48 -21.61 -0.12
C ALA A 353 8.04 -22.90 -0.84
N ARG A 354 6.96 -23.55 -0.39
CA ARG A 354 6.35 -24.68 -1.10
C ARG A 354 5.42 -24.25 -2.24
N TYR A 355 4.94 -23.01 -2.21
CA TYR A 355 3.98 -22.49 -3.18
C TYR A 355 4.60 -21.53 -4.17
N THR A 356 5.72 -20.87 -3.81
CA THR A 356 6.33 -19.82 -4.60
C THR A 356 7.83 -19.70 -4.31
N ARG A 357 8.60 -19.17 -5.24
CA ARG A 357 9.97 -18.73 -5.01
C ARG A 357 9.96 -17.38 -4.29
N LEU A 358 10.63 -17.31 -3.16
CA LEU A 358 10.68 -16.13 -2.30
C LEU A 358 11.95 -15.33 -2.58
N TYR A 359 11.81 -14.06 -2.95
CA TYR A 359 12.91 -13.12 -3.16
C TYR A 359 12.77 -11.90 -2.26
N GLY A 360 13.89 -11.40 -1.77
CA GLY A 360 13.96 -10.13 -1.03
C GLY A 360 14.96 -9.18 -1.67
N ALA A 361 14.77 -7.88 -1.49
CA ALA A 361 15.72 -6.84 -1.89
C ALA A 361 16.22 -6.08 -0.64
N LEU A 362 17.53 -5.88 -0.56
CA LEU A 362 18.20 -5.18 0.54
C LEU A 362 19.28 -4.25 -0.04
N PHE A 363 19.36 -3.00 0.43
CA PHE A 363 20.16 -1.97 -0.22
C PHE A 363 21.25 -1.39 0.67
N CYS A 364 20.93 -1.06 1.91
CA CYS A 364 21.88 -0.49 2.88
C CYS A 364 21.50 -0.84 4.31
N ALA A 365 22.42 -0.63 5.23
CA ALA A 365 22.11 -0.56 6.65
C ALA A 365 21.20 0.65 6.94
N ASP A 366 20.44 0.57 8.01
CA ASP A 366 19.73 1.71 8.59
C ASP A 366 20.06 1.81 10.08
N PHE A 367 19.94 3.02 10.65
CA PHE A 367 20.37 3.28 12.01
C PHE A 367 19.32 4.05 12.81
N THR A 368 19.05 3.58 14.01
CA THR A 368 18.27 4.32 15.01
C THR A 368 18.99 5.64 15.40
N PRO A 369 18.27 6.60 16.02
CA PRO A 369 18.90 7.85 16.49
C PRO A 369 20.08 7.64 17.44
N ASP A 370 20.08 6.55 18.21
CA ASP A 370 21.19 6.17 19.12
C ASP A 370 22.31 5.35 18.43
N GLY A 371 22.25 5.21 17.10
CA GLY A 371 23.32 4.62 16.28
C GLY A 371 23.29 3.09 16.18
N ARG A 372 22.24 2.42 16.67
CA ARG A 372 22.11 0.97 16.49
C ARG A 372 21.57 0.64 15.11
N ARG A 373 22.04 -0.46 14.54
CA ARG A 373 21.52 -0.99 13.27
C ARG A 373 20.08 -1.47 13.46
N ALA A 374 19.20 -1.10 12.54
CA ALA A 374 17.76 -1.40 12.58
C ALA A 374 17.16 -1.60 11.19
N GLY A 375 17.99 -1.79 10.17
CA GLY A 375 17.53 -2.04 8.80
C GLY A 375 16.86 -3.41 8.61
N TYR A 376 16.13 -3.56 7.53
CA TYR A 376 15.52 -4.85 7.18
C TYR A 376 16.54 -5.99 7.05
N SER A 377 17.77 -5.68 6.61
CA SER A 377 18.87 -6.63 6.56
C SER A 377 19.24 -7.19 7.93
N ASP A 378 19.27 -6.34 8.95
CA ASP A 378 19.64 -6.72 10.31
C ASP A 378 18.50 -7.46 11.02
N LEU A 379 17.25 -7.10 10.71
CA LEU A 379 16.06 -7.66 11.37
C LEU A 379 15.63 -9.02 10.79
N TYR A 380 15.83 -9.27 9.49
CA TYR A 380 15.19 -10.39 8.82
C TYR A 380 16.15 -11.35 8.11
N LEU A 381 17.30 -10.87 7.60
CA LEU A 381 18.10 -11.69 6.68
C LEU A 381 18.53 -13.02 7.30
N ARG A 382 19.02 -12.98 8.52
CA ARG A 382 19.52 -14.18 9.21
C ARG A 382 18.48 -15.28 9.31
N ASP A 383 17.27 -14.93 9.71
CA ASP A 383 16.21 -15.90 10.03
C ASP A 383 15.42 -16.30 8.77
N CYS A 384 15.35 -15.42 7.77
CA CYS A 384 14.60 -15.67 6.54
C CYS A 384 15.42 -16.34 5.43
N LEU A 385 16.77 -16.16 5.41
CA LEU A 385 17.63 -16.56 4.30
C LEU A 385 17.49 -18.03 3.88
N ALA A 386 17.26 -18.93 4.84
CA ALA A 386 17.07 -20.35 4.56
C ALA A 386 15.85 -20.63 3.66
N HIS A 387 14.86 -19.75 3.67
CA HIS A 387 13.61 -19.87 2.92
C HIS A 387 13.61 -19.08 1.61
N LEU A 388 14.56 -18.13 1.44
CA LEU A 388 14.66 -17.31 0.24
C LEU A 388 15.35 -18.05 -0.90
N SER A 389 14.84 -17.93 -2.10
CA SER A 389 15.47 -18.42 -3.33
C SER A 389 16.66 -17.57 -3.74
N GLY A 390 16.57 -16.26 -3.49
CA GLY A 390 17.63 -15.29 -3.71
C GLY A 390 17.36 -13.98 -2.97
N VAL A 391 18.42 -13.22 -2.72
CA VAL A 391 18.35 -11.86 -2.16
C VAL A 391 19.10 -10.92 -3.09
N TYR A 392 18.43 -9.88 -3.46
CA TYR A 392 18.88 -8.87 -4.40
C TYR A 392 19.56 -7.72 -3.67
N PHE A 393 20.77 -7.38 -4.06
CA PHE A 393 21.53 -6.22 -3.59
C PHE A 393 21.87 -5.31 -4.77
N ASP A 394 21.88 -4.01 -4.56
CA ASP A 394 22.35 -3.03 -5.56
C ASP A 394 23.86 -2.80 -5.52
N ASN A 395 24.53 -3.24 -4.44
CA ASN A 395 25.96 -3.07 -4.23
C ASN A 395 26.59 -4.29 -3.53
N ALA A 396 27.88 -4.49 -3.73
CA ALA A 396 28.62 -5.60 -3.14
C ALA A 396 29.05 -5.31 -1.69
N ASP A 397 29.31 -4.05 -1.35
CA ASP A 397 29.82 -3.66 -0.03
C ASP A 397 28.84 -4.10 1.08
N HIS A 398 27.56 -3.75 0.96
CA HIS A 398 26.54 -4.13 1.94
C HIS A 398 26.33 -5.64 1.98
N ARG A 399 26.31 -6.32 0.82
CA ARG A 399 26.24 -7.79 0.77
C ARG A 399 27.39 -8.43 1.54
N ASP A 400 28.63 -8.02 1.27
CA ASP A 400 29.85 -8.62 1.84
C ASP A 400 29.98 -8.29 3.33
N GLU A 401 29.53 -7.11 3.73
CA GLU A 401 29.41 -6.74 5.14
C GLU A 401 28.46 -7.69 5.88
N LEU A 402 27.27 -7.96 5.33
CA LEU A 402 26.30 -8.84 5.95
C LEU A 402 26.78 -10.30 6.00
N ILE A 403 27.45 -10.78 4.96
CA ILE A 403 28.07 -12.13 4.97
C ILE A 403 29.03 -12.26 6.14
N ARG A 404 29.88 -11.25 6.34
CA ARG A 404 30.87 -11.23 7.43
C ARG A 404 30.23 -11.05 8.81
N SER A 405 29.38 -10.05 8.96
CA SER A 405 28.82 -9.64 10.25
C SER A 405 27.81 -10.66 10.81
N LEU A 406 27.01 -11.30 9.94
CA LEU A 406 26.04 -12.31 10.33
C LEU A 406 26.61 -13.74 10.29
N GLY A 407 27.86 -13.93 9.85
CA GLY A 407 28.48 -15.25 9.73
C GLY A 407 27.72 -16.18 8.77
N ILE A 408 27.29 -15.65 7.61
CA ILE A 408 26.46 -16.41 6.66
C ILE A 408 27.30 -17.53 6.03
N PRO A 409 26.86 -18.81 6.14
CA PRO A 409 27.59 -19.92 5.53
C PRO A 409 27.70 -19.79 4.02
N GLN A 410 28.81 -20.26 3.44
CA GLN A 410 29.06 -20.19 1.99
C GLN A 410 27.92 -20.80 1.15
N THR A 411 27.28 -21.86 1.64
CA THR A 411 26.14 -22.50 0.98
C THR A 411 24.91 -21.60 0.83
N LEU A 412 24.73 -20.66 1.75
CA LEU A 412 23.65 -19.66 1.72
C LEU A 412 24.11 -18.33 1.12
N ALA A 413 25.40 -17.99 1.23
CA ALA A 413 25.97 -16.76 0.66
C ALA A 413 25.76 -16.69 -0.87
N SER A 414 25.73 -17.84 -1.55
CA SER A 414 25.43 -17.91 -2.98
C SER A 414 24.02 -17.41 -3.37
N ARG A 415 23.11 -17.23 -2.40
CA ARG A 415 21.78 -16.64 -2.64
C ARG A 415 21.80 -15.11 -2.59
N LEU A 416 22.90 -14.50 -2.11
CA LEU A 416 23.05 -13.05 -1.98
C LEU A 416 23.71 -12.51 -3.24
N VAL A 417 22.91 -11.91 -4.12
CA VAL A 417 23.31 -11.53 -5.48
C VAL A 417 23.35 -10.02 -5.64
N VAL A 418 24.43 -9.50 -6.17
CA VAL A 418 24.51 -8.08 -6.58
C VAL A 418 23.95 -7.91 -7.97
N ALA A 419 22.90 -7.13 -8.07
CA ALA A 419 22.25 -6.77 -9.32
C ALA A 419 22.31 -5.25 -9.51
N ARG A 420 23.30 -4.81 -10.27
CA ARG A 420 23.56 -3.38 -10.49
C ARG A 420 22.39 -2.71 -11.19
N GLN A 421 21.89 -1.63 -10.57
CA GLN A 421 20.74 -0.90 -11.08
C GLN A 421 21.01 -0.27 -12.44
N PRO A 422 20.01 -0.25 -13.35
CA PRO A 422 20.13 0.50 -14.58
C PRO A 422 20.03 2.01 -14.30
N SER A 423 20.87 2.77 -14.98
CA SER A 423 20.77 4.23 -15.03
C SER A 423 19.84 4.65 -16.18
N PRO A 424 19.20 5.83 -16.11
CA PRO A 424 18.62 6.45 -17.28
C PRO A 424 19.64 6.55 -18.43
N ALA A 425 19.16 6.56 -19.66
CA ALA A 425 20.04 6.76 -20.82
C ALA A 425 20.89 8.01 -20.64
N ALA A 426 22.16 7.89 -20.97
CA ALA A 426 23.11 9.01 -20.88
C ALA A 426 22.56 10.25 -21.57
N ARG A 427 22.38 11.33 -20.83
CA ARG A 427 21.95 12.61 -21.34
C ARG A 427 23.20 13.44 -21.59
N VAL A 428 23.48 13.71 -22.86
CA VAL A 428 24.57 14.63 -23.21
C VAL A 428 24.09 16.05 -22.87
N LEU A 429 24.63 16.59 -21.78
CA LEU A 429 24.41 18.00 -21.44
C LEU A 429 25.24 18.88 -22.40
N PRO A 430 24.70 20.04 -22.85
CA PRO A 430 25.51 21.02 -23.56
C PRO A 430 26.68 21.45 -22.66
N ARG A 431 27.88 21.37 -23.19
CA ARG A 431 29.07 21.84 -22.47
C ARG A 431 29.01 23.37 -22.41
N HIS A 432 29.01 23.94 -21.20
CA HIS A 432 29.28 25.35 -20.99
C HIS A 432 30.73 25.52 -20.49
N GLU A 433 31.31 26.68 -20.78
CA GLU A 433 32.61 27.00 -20.19
C GLU A 433 32.44 27.26 -18.71
N MET A 434 33.27 26.59 -17.88
CA MET A 434 33.28 26.83 -16.43
C MET A 434 33.99 28.19 -16.18
N THR A 435 33.26 29.28 -16.48
CA THR A 435 33.74 30.66 -16.30
C THR A 435 33.02 31.31 -15.12
N GLY A 436 33.73 31.95 -14.23
CA GLY A 436 33.18 32.63 -13.06
C GLY A 436 33.06 31.74 -11.83
N ARG A 437 32.02 32.01 -11.00
CA ARG A 437 31.71 31.18 -9.81
C ARG A 437 31.09 29.86 -10.26
N GLN A 438 31.70 28.77 -9.79
CA GLN A 438 31.19 27.43 -10.14
C GLN A 438 29.98 27.08 -9.32
N ARG A 439 29.01 26.37 -9.95
CA ARG A 439 27.77 25.97 -9.34
C ARG A 439 27.83 24.52 -8.89
N VAL A 440 27.54 24.31 -7.61
CA VAL A 440 27.46 23.01 -6.96
C VAL A 440 25.99 22.67 -6.77
N ILE A 441 25.53 21.60 -7.39
CA ILE A 441 24.20 21.05 -7.11
C ILE A 441 24.34 19.99 -6.03
N TRP A 442 23.47 20.08 -5.02
CA TRP A 442 23.19 19.03 -4.06
C TRP A 442 21.70 18.71 -4.12
N ALA A 443 21.31 17.44 -4.33
CA ALA A 443 19.92 17.03 -4.43
C ALA A 443 19.72 15.70 -3.73
N SER A 444 18.89 15.67 -2.68
CA SER A 444 18.52 14.45 -1.95
C SER A 444 17.40 14.74 -0.97
N ARG A 445 16.89 13.68 -0.31
CA ARG A 445 15.99 13.84 0.83
C ARG A 445 16.73 14.52 1.99
N LEU A 446 16.12 15.53 2.60
CA LEU A 446 16.67 16.20 3.78
C LEU A 446 16.44 15.32 5.01
N SER A 447 17.45 14.56 5.41
CA SER A 447 17.38 13.61 6.53
C SER A 447 18.74 13.46 7.21
N ARG A 448 18.73 12.87 8.41
CA ARG A 448 19.96 12.55 9.14
C ARG A 448 20.98 11.79 8.27
N GLN A 449 20.51 10.82 7.49
CA GLN A 449 21.35 10.02 6.60
C GLN A 449 22.19 10.90 5.67
N LYS A 450 21.65 11.99 5.16
CA LYS A 450 22.28 12.82 4.11
C LYS A 450 23.21 13.90 4.64
N ASN A 451 23.53 13.89 5.94
CA ASN A 451 24.54 14.72 6.58
C ASN A 451 24.42 16.21 6.22
N ILE A 452 23.23 16.78 6.42
CA ILE A 452 22.95 18.19 6.13
C ILE A 452 23.89 19.15 6.87
N PRO A 453 24.26 18.91 8.15
CA PRO A 453 25.21 19.76 8.83
C PRO A 453 26.58 19.86 8.12
N LEU A 454 27.06 18.75 7.54
CA LEU A 454 28.31 18.77 6.76
C LEU A 454 28.16 19.60 5.49
N LEU A 455 27.07 19.42 4.73
CA LEU A 455 26.77 20.23 3.54
C LEU A 455 26.85 21.73 3.83
N LEU A 456 26.24 22.18 4.93
CA LEU A 456 26.23 23.58 5.32
C LEU A 456 27.60 24.10 5.76
N ARG A 457 28.42 23.24 6.43
CA ARG A 457 29.82 23.58 6.77
C ARG A 457 30.68 23.72 5.51
N ILE A 458 30.50 22.82 4.52
CA ILE A 458 31.22 22.90 3.24
C ILE A 458 30.88 24.20 2.52
N ALA A 459 29.57 24.55 2.39
CA ALA A 459 29.15 25.78 1.71
C ALA A 459 29.74 27.04 2.34
N ARG A 460 29.82 27.09 3.67
CA ARG A 460 30.52 28.20 4.40
C ARG A 460 32.02 28.26 4.14
N ALA A 461 32.67 27.11 3.95
CA ALA A 461 34.13 27.01 3.82
C ALA A 461 34.62 27.34 2.39
N VAL A 462 33.75 27.30 1.39
CA VAL A 462 34.08 27.60 -0.03
C VAL A 462 33.18 28.70 -0.58
N PRO A 463 33.27 29.94 -0.09
CA PRO A 463 32.43 31.05 -0.53
C PRO A 463 32.63 31.42 -2.02
N GLU A 464 33.66 30.90 -2.67
CA GLU A 464 33.93 31.01 -4.10
C GLU A 464 33.02 30.16 -5.00
N PHE A 465 32.24 29.19 -4.43
CA PHE A 465 31.27 28.38 -5.15
C PHE A 465 29.83 28.83 -4.83
N ASP A 466 28.90 28.63 -5.74
CA ASP A 466 27.45 28.82 -5.53
C ASP A 466 26.75 27.47 -5.33
N PHE A 467 26.04 27.31 -4.23
CA PHE A 467 25.35 26.08 -3.87
C PHE A 467 23.86 26.17 -4.16
N GLU A 468 23.36 25.23 -4.96
CA GLU A 468 21.94 25.07 -5.31
C GLU A 468 21.44 23.78 -4.65
N ILE A 469 20.59 23.90 -3.61
CA ILE A 469 20.15 22.81 -2.77
C ILE A 469 18.71 22.44 -3.11
N PHE A 470 18.48 21.16 -3.43
CA PHE A 470 17.18 20.62 -3.78
C PHE A 470 16.83 19.45 -2.86
N GLY A 471 15.58 19.39 -2.41
CA GLY A 471 15.05 18.29 -1.60
C GLY A 471 14.04 18.73 -0.57
N LYS A 472 13.31 17.74 -0.05
CA LYS A 472 12.43 17.82 1.11
C LYS A 472 12.69 16.63 2.02
N GLY A 473 12.22 16.68 3.26
CA GLY A 473 12.37 15.57 4.19
C GLY A 473 11.91 15.89 5.60
N ASP A 474 12.76 15.64 6.57
CA ASP A 474 12.46 15.86 7.97
C ASP A 474 12.39 17.37 8.28
N VAL A 475 11.36 17.78 9.01
CA VAL A 475 11.06 19.20 9.32
C VAL A 475 12.26 19.92 9.93
N GLU A 476 13.03 19.24 10.78
CA GLU A 476 14.23 19.78 11.41
C GLU A 476 15.30 20.18 10.37
N TYR A 477 15.57 19.31 9.40
CA TYR A 477 16.59 19.56 8.36
C TYR A 477 16.10 20.55 7.30
N GLU A 478 14.78 20.56 7.00
CA GLU A 478 14.21 21.62 6.14
C GLU A 478 14.34 23.01 6.78
N ALA A 479 14.07 23.12 8.09
CA ALA A 479 14.24 24.35 8.83
C ALA A 479 15.72 24.80 8.84
N MET A 480 16.64 23.86 9.11
CA MET A 480 18.09 24.11 9.14
C MET A 480 18.60 24.66 7.79
N VAL A 481 18.20 24.06 6.65
CA VAL A 481 18.61 24.53 5.32
C VAL A 481 17.96 25.87 4.99
N THR A 482 16.69 26.06 5.37
CA THR A 482 15.97 27.33 5.14
C THR A 482 16.62 28.50 5.89
N GLU A 483 17.04 28.28 7.13
CA GLU A 483 17.74 29.29 7.92
C GLU A 483 19.13 29.56 7.35
N ALA A 484 19.89 28.49 7.04
CA ALA A 484 21.21 28.60 6.43
C ALA A 484 21.19 29.37 5.10
N ALA A 485 20.16 29.22 4.28
CA ALA A 485 20.01 29.95 3.02
C ALA A 485 19.81 31.47 3.20
N ARG A 486 19.44 31.92 4.40
CA ARG A 486 19.36 33.35 4.75
C ARG A 486 20.70 33.92 5.19
N GLU A 487 21.56 33.08 5.78
CA GLU A 487 22.84 33.47 6.36
C GLU A 487 24.01 33.27 5.41
N ILE A 488 24.02 32.20 4.62
CA ILE A 488 25.11 31.79 3.74
C ILE A 488 24.87 32.39 2.36
N VAL A 489 25.58 33.43 2.01
CA VAL A 489 25.40 34.26 0.80
C VAL A 489 25.44 33.44 -0.50
N ASN A 490 26.26 32.37 -0.52
CA ASN A 490 26.49 31.51 -1.67
C ASN A 490 25.61 30.23 -1.65
N LEU A 491 24.53 30.19 -0.86
CA LEU A 491 23.62 29.05 -0.79
C LEU A 491 22.20 29.44 -1.11
N ARG A 492 21.56 28.67 -2.00
CA ARG A 492 20.14 28.81 -2.35
C ARG A 492 19.42 27.49 -2.12
N TYR A 493 18.26 27.56 -1.50
CA TYR A 493 17.37 26.40 -1.27
C TYR A 493 16.11 26.51 -2.14
N HIS A 494 15.87 25.46 -2.93
CA HIS A 494 14.78 25.42 -3.92
C HIS A 494 13.60 24.52 -3.49
N GLY A 495 13.72 23.80 -2.39
CA GLY A 495 12.68 22.86 -1.95
C GLY A 495 12.66 21.57 -2.74
N ALA A 496 11.48 20.94 -2.84
CA ALA A 496 11.30 19.65 -3.51
C ALA A 496 11.60 19.75 -5.02
N PHE A 497 12.02 18.62 -5.58
CA PHE A 497 12.13 18.40 -7.02
C PHE A 497 11.42 17.09 -7.39
N ASP A 498 10.86 17.01 -8.59
CA ASP A 498 10.08 15.86 -9.01
C ASP A 498 10.99 14.70 -9.44
N ASP A 499 12.03 15.03 -10.23
CA ASP A 499 12.98 14.04 -10.73
C ASP A 499 14.31 14.73 -11.06
N PHE A 500 15.38 13.94 -11.27
CA PHE A 500 16.71 14.45 -11.52
C PHE A 500 16.76 15.32 -12.79
N SER A 501 15.93 15.04 -13.79
CA SER A 501 15.90 15.83 -15.03
C SER A 501 15.30 17.23 -14.87
N ALA A 502 14.60 17.47 -13.77
CA ALA A 502 14.07 18.81 -13.44
C ALA A 502 15.13 19.75 -12.83
N LEU A 503 16.29 19.21 -12.43
CA LEU A 503 17.38 20.02 -11.91
C LEU A 503 18.04 20.86 -13.02
N PRO A 504 18.61 22.04 -12.71
CA PRO A 504 19.28 22.90 -13.68
C PRO A 504 20.68 22.37 -14.06
N LEU A 505 20.74 21.15 -14.59
CA LEU A 505 21.97 20.40 -14.84
C LEU A 505 22.87 21.05 -15.89
N THR A 506 22.31 21.82 -16.82
CA THR A 506 23.08 22.56 -17.85
C THR A 506 23.87 23.73 -17.30
N GLU A 507 23.53 24.16 -16.09
CA GLU A 507 24.20 25.26 -15.38
C GLU A 507 25.09 24.75 -14.23
N ALA A 508 25.10 23.42 -14.01
CA ALA A 508 25.85 22.77 -12.93
C ALA A 508 27.27 22.46 -13.37
N ASP A 509 28.22 22.76 -12.50
CA ASP A 509 29.65 22.43 -12.67
C ASP A 509 30.05 21.20 -11.86
N VAL A 510 29.39 20.96 -10.71
CA VAL A 510 29.69 19.88 -9.77
C VAL A 510 28.41 19.32 -9.16
N PHE A 511 28.34 18.02 -9.05
CA PHE A 511 27.35 17.34 -8.20
C PHE A 511 28.02 16.93 -6.89
N LEU A 512 27.57 17.52 -5.78
CA LEU A 512 28.02 17.19 -4.44
C LEU A 512 27.04 16.24 -3.77
N TYR A 513 27.56 15.18 -3.18
CA TYR A 513 26.81 14.26 -2.37
C TYR A 513 27.40 14.13 -0.98
N THR A 514 26.57 14.22 0.05
CA THR A 514 26.96 14.03 1.45
C THR A 514 26.05 12.97 2.06
N SER A 515 26.62 11.97 2.73
CA SER A 515 25.84 10.93 3.39
C SER A 515 26.68 10.23 4.45
N HIS A 516 26.11 9.93 5.61
CA HIS A 516 26.77 9.10 6.62
C HIS A 516 26.79 7.62 6.24
N TRP A 517 25.75 7.13 5.57
CA TRP A 517 25.60 5.76 5.07
C TRP A 517 24.67 5.72 3.86
N ASP A 518 24.91 4.80 2.95
CA ASP A 518 24.04 4.54 1.81
C ASP A 518 24.29 3.14 1.22
N GLY A 519 23.48 2.73 0.23
CA GLY A 519 23.83 1.66 -0.70
C GLY A 519 24.61 2.20 -1.89
N LEU A 520 24.09 1.98 -3.10
CA LEU A 520 24.53 2.68 -4.31
C LEU A 520 23.44 3.70 -4.70
N PRO A 521 23.63 5.01 -4.39
CA PRO A 521 22.62 6.01 -4.62
C PRO A 521 22.30 6.19 -6.11
N ASN A 522 21.02 6.00 -6.50
CA ASN A 522 20.58 6.18 -7.87
C ASN A 522 20.90 7.58 -8.42
N ILE A 523 20.88 8.60 -7.56
CA ILE A 523 21.20 9.97 -7.97
C ILE A 523 22.64 10.16 -8.43
N LEU A 524 23.57 9.34 -7.93
CA LEU A 524 24.97 9.34 -8.40
C LEU A 524 25.09 8.67 -9.78
N LEU A 525 24.27 7.65 -10.05
CA LEU A 525 24.17 7.06 -11.39
C LEU A 525 23.63 8.10 -12.39
N GLU A 526 22.64 8.88 -11.99
CA GLU A 526 22.05 9.95 -12.81
C GLU A 526 23.03 11.08 -13.08
N ALA A 527 23.74 11.54 -12.05
CA ALA A 527 24.77 12.57 -12.17
C ALA A 527 25.94 12.10 -13.08
N GLY A 528 26.38 10.85 -12.89
CA GLY A 528 27.39 10.22 -13.74
C GLY A 528 26.93 10.07 -15.19
N ALA A 529 25.69 9.63 -15.43
CA ALA A 529 25.10 9.51 -16.77
C ALA A 529 25.04 10.86 -17.50
N CYS A 530 24.90 11.97 -16.77
CA CYS A 530 24.92 13.33 -17.29
C CYS A 530 26.33 13.90 -17.54
N GLY A 531 27.37 13.18 -17.09
CA GLY A 531 28.77 13.65 -17.23
C GLY A 531 29.12 14.81 -16.32
N LEU A 532 28.50 14.91 -15.15
CA LEU A 532 28.83 15.89 -14.12
C LEU A 532 30.03 15.41 -13.29
N PRO A 533 31.01 16.27 -12.96
CA PRO A 533 31.99 15.99 -11.92
C PRO A 533 31.29 15.71 -10.59
N VAL A 534 31.65 14.61 -9.94
CA VAL A 534 31.02 14.17 -8.69
C VAL A 534 32.00 14.19 -7.54
N VAL A 535 31.57 14.77 -6.41
CA VAL A 535 32.26 14.69 -5.10
C VAL A 535 31.34 13.92 -4.15
N ALA A 536 31.80 12.81 -3.60
CA ALA A 536 30.98 11.94 -2.77
C ALA A 536 31.81 11.26 -1.65
N PRO A 537 31.17 10.88 -0.52
CA PRO A 537 31.84 10.11 0.54
C PRO A 537 32.04 8.65 0.15
N ASN A 538 33.08 8.03 0.67
CA ASN A 538 33.34 6.59 0.53
C ASN A 538 32.51 5.81 1.55
N VAL A 539 31.20 5.67 1.28
CA VAL A 539 30.26 4.89 2.10
C VAL A 539 29.45 3.93 1.23
N GLY A 540 29.25 2.72 1.73
CA GLY A 540 28.51 1.67 1.04
C GLY A 540 29.04 1.41 -0.37
N GLY A 541 28.16 1.25 -1.34
CA GLY A 541 28.53 0.94 -2.72
C GLY A 541 29.06 2.11 -3.56
N ILE A 542 29.29 3.30 -2.99
CA ILE A 542 29.72 4.47 -3.77
C ILE A 542 31.09 4.23 -4.42
N SER A 543 32.01 3.55 -3.73
CA SER A 543 33.34 3.20 -4.28
C SER A 543 33.28 2.19 -5.44
N GLU A 544 32.17 1.50 -5.65
CA GLU A 544 31.97 0.66 -6.83
C GLU A 544 31.70 1.49 -8.10
N LEU A 545 31.25 2.73 -7.93
CA LEU A 545 30.94 3.66 -9.01
C LEU A 545 32.02 4.72 -9.19
N ILE A 546 32.50 5.29 -8.09
CA ILE A 546 33.40 6.46 -8.05
C ILE A 546 34.72 6.06 -7.40
N ASP A 547 35.80 6.38 -8.08
CA ASP A 547 37.18 6.26 -7.60
C ASP A 547 38.00 7.48 -8.06
N ASP A 548 39.32 7.48 -7.82
CA ASP A 548 40.23 8.57 -8.17
C ASP A 548 40.29 8.84 -9.69
N ASP A 549 39.92 7.87 -10.53
CA ASP A 549 39.90 8.05 -11.99
C ASP A 549 38.57 8.65 -12.49
N THR A 550 37.46 8.48 -11.75
CA THR A 550 36.13 8.81 -12.22
C THR A 550 35.43 9.93 -11.46
N GLY A 551 35.99 10.31 -10.32
CA GLY A 551 35.43 11.40 -9.51
C GLY A 551 36.33 11.78 -8.34
N TYR A 552 35.70 12.28 -7.27
CA TYR A 552 36.41 12.68 -6.04
C TYR A 552 35.75 11.95 -4.86
N LEU A 553 36.35 10.85 -4.47
CA LEU A 553 35.90 10.01 -3.36
C LEU A 553 36.56 10.47 -2.06
N ILE A 554 35.76 10.70 -1.02
CA ILE A 554 36.20 11.20 0.27
C ILE A 554 36.11 10.09 1.31
N ASP A 555 37.25 9.62 1.80
CA ASP A 555 37.32 8.43 2.69
C ASP A 555 36.62 8.63 4.03
N ASP A 556 36.77 9.81 4.64
CA ASP A 556 36.05 10.14 5.87
C ASP A 556 34.78 10.94 5.54
N PRO A 557 33.57 10.35 5.70
CA PRO A 557 32.30 10.99 5.34
C PRO A 557 31.99 12.25 6.18
N ASP A 558 32.72 12.50 7.27
CA ASP A 558 32.52 13.66 8.14
C ASP A 558 33.66 14.70 8.02
N ALA A 559 34.71 14.38 7.28
CA ALA A 559 35.87 15.26 7.07
C ALA A 559 35.56 16.38 6.07
N GLN A 560 35.13 17.53 6.57
CA GLN A 560 34.85 18.73 5.76
C GLN A 560 36.02 19.09 4.83
N GLU A 561 37.28 18.96 5.32
CA GLU A 561 38.50 19.33 4.56
C GLU A 561 38.65 18.51 3.27
N GLY A 562 38.26 17.25 3.27
CA GLY A 562 38.29 16.41 2.07
C GLY A 562 37.40 16.97 0.96
N PHE A 563 36.15 17.29 1.31
CA PHE A 563 35.18 17.86 0.37
C PHE A 563 35.60 19.25 -0.12
N VAL A 564 36.09 20.10 0.77
CA VAL A 564 36.60 21.44 0.43
C VAL A 564 37.81 21.33 -0.51
N SER A 565 38.72 20.40 -0.25
CA SER A 565 39.91 20.19 -1.10
C SER A 565 39.50 19.68 -2.49
N ALA A 566 38.55 18.77 -2.57
CA ALA A 566 38.00 18.25 -3.84
C ALA A 566 37.34 19.37 -4.67
N LEU A 567 36.47 20.16 -4.06
CA LEU A 567 35.83 21.30 -4.75
C LEU A 567 36.89 22.30 -5.27
N ARG A 568 37.86 22.66 -4.44
CA ARG A 568 38.93 23.54 -4.88
C ARG A 568 39.85 22.93 -5.95
N ALA A 569 40.04 21.59 -5.96
CA ALA A 569 40.73 20.91 -7.04
C ALA A 569 39.99 21.04 -8.36
N ILE A 570 38.66 20.84 -8.35
CA ILE A 570 37.80 21.06 -9.51
C ILE A 570 37.90 22.51 -10.01
N GLY A 571 37.86 23.48 -9.09
CA GLY A 571 38.02 24.90 -9.41
C GLY A 571 39.34 25.27 -10.04
N ARG A 572 40.43 24.59 -9.63
CA ARG A 572 41.78 24.82 -10.16
C ARG A 572 42.03 24.17 -11.51
N ASP A 573 41.46 22.98 -11.73
CA ASP A 573 41.62 22.21 -12.96
C ASP A 573 40.27 21.65 -13.44
N PRO A 574 39.44 22.50 -14.06
CA PRO A 574 38.12 22.09 -14.59
C PRO A 574 38.24 21.05 -15.71
N GLU A 575 39.36 21.01 -16.42
CA GLU A 575 39.52 20.06 -17.54
C GLU A 575 39.75 18.65 -17.02
N GLU A 576 40.57 18.44 -16.00
CA GLU A 576 40.72 17.12 -15.34
C GLU A 576 39.39 16.70 -14.70
N ALA A 577 38.63 17.61 -14.09
CA ALA A 577 37.31 17.29 -13.55
C ALA A 577 36.33 16.79 -14.63
N ARG A 578 36.34 17.41 -15.81
CA ARG A 578 35.53 16.96 -16.97
C ARG A 578 36.00 15.60 -17.50
N GLN A 579 37.28 15.34 -17.52
CA GLN A 579 37.84 14.05 -17.96
C GLN A 579 37.43 12.94 -17.00
N ARG A 580 37.49 13.15 -15.68
CA ARG A 580 36.96 12.21 -14.67
C ARG A 580 35.49 11.97 -14.88
N ALA A 581 34.66 13.02 -15.03
CA ALA A 581 33.24 12.92 -15.32
C ALA A 581 32.94 12.15 -16.61
N GLY A 582 33.74 12.33 -17.66
CA GLY A 582 33.62 11.55 -18.91
C GLY A 582 33.93 10.06 -18.72
N ARG A 583 34.93 9.74 -17.87
CA ARG A 583 35.24 8.34 -17.50
C ARG A 583 34.11 7.74 -16.64
N LEU A 584 33.53 8.52 -15.71
CA LEU A 584 32.36 8.11 -14.94
C LEU A 584 31.15 7.85 -15.84
N GLN A 585 30.87 8.75 -16.77
CA GLN A 585 29.76 8.61 -17.73
C GLN A 585 29.89 7.31 -18.54
N LYS A 586 31.11 7.02 -19.01
CA LYS A 586 31.38 5.76 -19.71
C LYS A 586 31.17 4.55 -18.81
N ARG A 587 31.67 4.57 -17.55
CA ARG A 587 31.47 3.49 -16.58
C ARG A 587 29.99 3.23 -16.34
N VAL A 588 29.18 4.28 -16.15
CA VAL A 588 27.73 4.17 -15.98
C VAL A 588 27.09 3.53 -17.23
N ALA A 589 27.44 3.99 -18.43
CA ALA A 589 26.89 3.45 -19.67
C ALA A 589 27.24 1.96 -19.88
N ASP A 590 28.47 1.56 -19.56
CA ASP A 590 28.95 0.19 -19.73
C ASP A 590 28.34 -0.78 -18.70
N VAL A 591 28.26 -0.36 -17.43
CA VAL A 591 27.89 -1.24 -16.31
C VAL A 591 26.41 -1.15 -15.94
N HIS A 592 25.81 0.03 -16.07
CA HIS A 592 24.45 0.32 -15.63
C HIS A 592 23.44 0.52 -16.76
N SER A 593 23.64 -0.20 -17.89
CA SER A 593 22.69 -0.17 -19.00
C SER A 593 21.46 -1.04 -18.72
N TRP A 594 20.28 -0.64 -19.24
CA TRP A 594 19.03 -1.43 -19.11
C TRP A 594 19.21 -2.86 -19.67
N ALA A 595 19.78 -2.97 -20.86
CA ALA A 595 20.03 -4.28 -21.47
C ALA A 595 21.01 -5.14 -20.65
N GLY A 596 22.01 -4.52 -20.01
CA GLY A 596 22.94 -5.19 -19.10
C GLY A 596 22.23 -5.72 -17.86
N TYR A 597 21.35 -4.90 -17.27
CA TYR A 597 20.54 -5.26 -16.11
C TYR A 597 19.62 -6.46 -16.38
N VAL A 598 18.86 -6.43 -17.48
CA VAL A 598 17.96 -7.53 -17.85
C VAL A 598 18.75 -8.82 -18.10
N ARG A 599 19.83 -8.75 -18.89
CA ARG A 599 20.70 -9.92 -19.14
C ARG A 599 21.29 -10.50 -17.85
N MET A 600 21.69 -9.64 -16.91
CA MET A 600 22.23 -10.08 -15.63
C MET A 600 21.15 -10.81 -14.81
N LEU A 601 19.93 -10.28 -14.72
CA LEU A 601 18.82 -10.96 -14.03
C LEU A 601 18.49 -12.31 -14.68
N GLU A 602 18.56 -12.41 -16.02
CA GLU A 602 18.31 -13.66 -16.74
C GLU A 602 19.41 -14.71 -16.52
N ALA A 603 20.65 -14.26 -16.53
CA ALA A 603 21.81 -15.15 -16.43
C ALA A 603 22.09 -15.62 -14.98
N GLU A 604 21.61 -14.88 -13.98
CA GLU A 604 21.88 -15.20 -12.56
C GLU A 604 20.94 -16.30 -12.05
N PRO A 605 21.46 -17.51 -11.76
CA PRO A 605 20.61 -18.65 -11.40
C PRO A 605 19.74 -18.41 -10.16
N LYS A 606 20.19 -17.53 -9.25
CA LYS A 606 19.48 -17.22 -8.00
C LYS A 606 18.46 -16.10 -8.14
N LEU A 607 18.45 -15.37 -9.24
CA LEU A 607 17.45 -14.32 -9.55
C LEU A 607 16.64 -14.63 -10.81
N GLY A 608 17.12 -15.53 -11.67
CA GLY A 608 16.47 -15.89 -12.94
C GLY A 608 15.00 -16.30 -12.81
N GLY A 609 14.62 -16.87 -11.66
CA GLY A 609 13.22 -17.17 -11.38
C GLY A 609 12.28 -15.96 -11.31
N LEU A 610 12.80 -14.73 -11.27
CA LEU A 610 12.00 -13.53 -11.41
C LEU A 610 11.54 -13.31 -12.87
N LEU A 611 12.36 -13.70 -13.86
CA LEU A 611 12.13 -13.47 -15.28
C LEU A 611 11.74 -14.73 -16.07
N HIS A 612 12.13 -15.91 -15.61
CA HIS A 612 11.84 -17.16 -16.33
C HIS A 612 10.50 -17.74 -15.92
N VAL A 613 9.66 -18.08 -16.88
CA VAL A 613 8.49 -18.95 -16.69
C VAL A 613 9.01 -20.36 -16.36
N GLY A 614 8.51 -20.97 -15.29
CA GLY A 614 8.94 -22.26 -14.84
C GLY A 614 8.92 -23.31 -15.96
N GLY A 615 10.11 -23.72 -16.38
CA GLY A 615 10.32 -25.02 -16.98
C GLY A 615 10.55 -26.01 -15.84
N ALA A 616 9.86 -27.11 -15.87
CA ALA A 616 9.77 -28.19 -14.89
C ALA A 616 11.11 -28.62 -14.28
#